data_a8a6fbe968b4eff16a59e07b481f226d
#
_entry.id   a8a6fbe968b4eff16a59e07b481f226d
#
_cell.length_a   1.000
_cell.length_b   1.000
_cell.length_c   1.000
_cell.angle_alpha   90.00
_cell.angle_beta   90.00
_cell.angle_gamma   90.00
#
_symmetry.space_group_name_H-M   'P 1'
#
loop_
_entity.id
_entity.type
_entity.pdbx_description
1 polymer ?
#
loop_
_entity_poly.entity_id
_entity_poly.type
_entity_poly.pdbx_seq_one_letter_code
_entity_poly.pdbx_strand_id
1 'polypeptide(L)'
;MKRRTVLIGALAAPALLQVRPVAAQAQAPAPLAQAPGFHRFRIGGFTATTLHDGSGTRPVQGFVRNAPLEDVQRVLAESFLPTDTLRIPFTATLVETPRGLTLFDTGNGPQQAANAPVGRLMANMAAAGLDPARVTTVVISHFHGDHIGGLITAEGAAAFPHAEIVVPAAEWAWWTDPANESRSPEGQRATFANTARRFAPETRAMLLTLAS
;
A
#
# COMPACT_ATOMS: atom_id res chain seq x y z
N MET A 1 -97.22 36.43 26.58
CA MET A 1 -96.24 36.47 25.52
C MET A 1 -94.93 35.80 26.06
N LYS A 2 -94.60 34.54 25.62
CA LYS A 2 -93.44 33.80 26.09
C LYS A 2 -92.39 33.84 24.99
N ARG A 3 -91.27 34.46 25.24
CA ARG A 3 -90.10 34.46 24.31
C ARG A 3 -89.35 33.12 24.41
N ARG A 4 -89.26 32.41 23.31
CA ARG A 4 -88.48 31.20 23.18
C ARG A 4 -87.01 31.60 22.78
N THR A 5 -86.06 31.31 23.61
CA THR A 5 -84.61 31.44 23.29
C THR A 5 -84.15 30.18 22.56
N VAL A 6 -83.64 30.35 21.35
CA VAL A 6 -83.01 29.25 20.56
C VAL A 6 -81.54 29.23 20.86
N LEU A 7 -81.05 28.16 21.46
CA LEU A 7 -79.63 27.88 21.65
C LEU A 7 -79.07 27.25 20.35
N ILE A 8 -78.17 27.96 19.72
CA ILE A 8 -77.40 27.42 18.59
C ILE A 8 -76.18 26.71 19.15
N GLY A 9 -76.19 25.38 19.07
CA GLY A 9 -75.04 24.58 19.45
C GLY A 9 -73.92 24.65 18.37
N ALA A 10 -72.77 25.11 18.75
CA ALA A 10 -71.55 25.07 17.89
C ALA A 10 -71.01 23.64 17.84
N LEU A 11 -71.03 23.03 16.66
CA LEU A 11 -70.38 21.76 16.37
C LEU A 11 -68.83 22.00 16.23
N ALA A 12 -68.06 21.56 17.21
CA ALA A 12 -66.58 21.53 17.11
C ALA A 12 -66.16 20.35 16.19
N ALA A 13 -65.62 20.67 15.06
CA ALA A 13 -65.04 19.68 14.16
C ALA A 13 -63.69 19.16 14.75
N PRO A 14 -63.45 17.84 14.77
CA PRO A 14 -62.16 17.31 15.23
C PRO A 14 -61.09 17.68 14.23
N ALA A 15 -60.05 18.36 14.72
CA ALA A 15 -58.81 18.60 13.95
C ALA A 15 -58.09 17.26 13.77
N LEU A 16 -58.13 16.71 12.56
CA LEU A 16 -57.33 15.57 12.18
C LEU A 16 -55.85 16.02 12.10
N LEU A 17 -55.08 15.69 13.13
CA LEU A 17 -53.60 15.78 13.07
C LEU A 17 -53.09 14.80 11.98
N GLN A 18 -52.73 15.34 10.83
CA GLN A 18 -52.01 14.58 9.81
C GLN A 18 -50.58 14.37 10.30
N VAL A 19 -50.30 13.23 10.90
CA VAL A 19 -48.94 12.76 11.15
C VAL A 19 -48.35 12.40 9.78
N ARG A 20 -47.56 13.31 9.22
CA ARG A 20 -46.75 12.99 8.04
C ARG A 20 -45.69 11.99 8.48
N PRO A 21 -45.58 10.80 7.87
CA PRO A 21 -44.45 9.91 8.13
C PRO A 21 -43.19 10.65 7.67
N VAL A 22 -42.33 11.01 8.62
CA VAL A 22 -40.94 11.38 8.32
C VAL A 22 -40.30 10.07 7.86
N ALA A 23 -40.18 9.92 6.54
CA ALA A 23 -39.35 8.85 5.99
C ALA A 23 -37.90 9.08 6.50
N ALA A 24 -37.54 8.40 7.56
CA ALA A 24 -36.12 8.28 7.94
C ALA A 24 -35.40 7.66 6.74
N GLN A 25 -34.72 8.50 5.96
CA GLN A 25 -33.75 8.00 4.98
C GLN A 25 -32.73 7.23 5.78
N ALA A 26 -32.81 5.91 5.75
CA ALA A 26 -31.74 5.05 6.27
C ALA A 26 -30.47 5.41 5.48
N GLN A 27 -29.60 6.19 6.10
CA GLN A 27 -28.27 6.44 5.58
C GLN A 27 -27.60 5.07 5.39
N ALA A 28 -27.17 4.78 4.17
CA ALA A 28 -26.38 3.57 3.93
C ALA A 28 -25.22 3.56 4.94
N PRO A 29 -24.94 2.43 5.60
CA PRO A 29 -23.86 2.35 6.56
C PRO A 29 -22.57 2.82 5.87
N ALA A 30 -21.80 3.68 6.56
CA ALA A 30 -20.51 4.13 6.08
C ALA A 30 -19.65 2.88 5.76
N PRO A 31 -18.89 2.88 4.64
CA PRO A 31 -18.00 1.78 4.32
C PRO A 31 -17.10 1.49 5.52
N LEU A 32 -16.97 0.22 5.87
CA LEU A 32 -16.05 -0.18 6.95
C LEU A 32 -14.64 0.27 6.56
N ALA A 33 -13.95 0.96 7.48
CA ALA A 33 -12.56 1.33 7.29
C ALA A 33 -11.71 0.06 7.17
N GLN A 34 -10.82 0.03 6.18
CA GLN A 34 -9.84 -1.06 6.06
C GLN A 34 -8.94 -1.05 7.29
N ALA A 35 -8.76 -2.21 7.92
CA ALA A 35 -7.80 -2.37 9.00
C ALA A 35 -6.37 -2.02 8.51
N PRO A 36 -5.52 -1.44 9.38
CA PRO A 36 -4.13 -1.16 9.00
C PRO A 36 -3.42 -2.41 8.52
N GLY A 37 -2.63 -2.28 7.45
CA GLY A 37 -1.92 -3.36 6.79
C GLY A 37 -0.58 -3.66 7.43
N PHE A 38 -0.53 -3.94 8.74
CA PHE A 38 0.69 -4.40 9.39
C PHE A 38 0.42 -5.60 10.31
N HIS A 39 1.47 -6.39 10.53
CA HIS A 39 1.44 -7.48 11.50
C HIS A 39 2.75 -7.53 12.26
N ARG A 40 2.68 -7.60 13.61
CA ARG A 40 3.85 -7.64 14.49
C ARG A 40 3.98 -9.02 15.12
N PHE A 41 5.20 -9.55 15.11
CA PHE A 41 5.52 -10.86 15.67
C PHE A 41 6.96 -10.92 16.16
N ARG A 42 7.34 -12.02 16.80
CA ARG A 42 8.71 -12.21 17.30
C ARG A 42 9.46 -13.25 16.48
N ILE A 43 10.74 -12.95 16.20
CA ILE A 43 11.70 -13.89 15.63
C ILE A 43 12.83 -14.01 16.65
N GLY A 44 12.83 -15.07 17.47
CA GLY A 44 13.77 -15.18 18.59
C GLY A 44 13.67 -13.98 19.52
N GLY A 45 14.77 -13.29 19.72
CA GLY A 45 14.87 -12.08 20.54
C GLY A 45 14.37 -10.79 19.89
N PHE A 46 14.12 -10.79 18.57
CA PHE A 46 13.77 -9.60 17.80
C PHE A 46 12.25 -9.43 17.65
N THR A 47 11.79 -8.18 17.56
CA THR A 47 10.45 -7.84 17.12
C THR A 47 10.51 -7.55 15.62
N ALA A 48 9.65 -8.22 14.85
CA ALA A 48 9.49 -7.96 13.42
C ALA A 48 8.08 -7.41 13.16
N THR A 49 7.98 -6.48 12.22
CA THR A 49 6.70 -5.91 11.76
C THR A 49 6.66 -5.98 10.25
N THR A 50 5.75 -6.79 9.68
CA THR A 50 5.44 -6.75 8.26
C THR A 50 4.53 -5.56 7.97
N LEU A 51 4.79 -4.89 6.86
CA LEU A 51 4.13 -3.66 6.43
C LEU A 51 3.63 -3.87 5.00
N HIS A 52 2.33 -4.05 4.84
CA HIS A 52 1.72 -4.25 3.53
C HIS A 52 1.71 -2.95 2.74
N ASP A 53 2.39 -2.95 1.60
CA ASP A 53 2.45 -1.79 0.71
C ASP A 53 1.28 -1.74 -0.29
N GLY A 54 0.58 -2.84 -0.46
CA GLY A 54 -0.53 -3.01 -1.40
C GLY A 54 -0.40 -4.28 -2.23
N SER A 55 -1.17 -4.38 -3.31
CA SER A 55 -1.15 -5.54 -4.19
C SER A 55 -1.28 -5.12 -5.66
N GLY A 56 -0.52 -5.75 -6.53
CA GLY A 56 -0.70 -5.68 -7.97
C GLY A 56 -1.49 -6.87 -8.50
N THR A 57 -2.09 -6.73 -9.69
CA THR A 57 -2.72 -7.84 -10.42
C THR A 57 -1.98 -8.02 -11.74
N ARG A 58 -1.68 -9.27 -12.10
CA ARG A 58 -1.01 -9.65 -13.34
C ARG A 58 -1.77 -10.78 -14.01
N PRO A 59 -1.80 -10.87 -15.35
CA PRO A 59 -2.27 -12.07 -16.06
C PRO A 59 -1.40 -13.26 -15.68
N VAL A 60 -2.03 -14.44 -15.55
CA VAL A 60 -1.30 -15.70 -15.35
C VAL A 60 -0.51 -16.04 -16.61
N GLN A 61 -1.10 -15.78 -17.78
CA GLN A 61 -0.47 -16.02 -19.07
C GLN A 61 0.85 -15.22 -19.19
N GLY A 62 1.95 -15.93 -19.47
CA GLY A 62 3.27 -15.36 -19.65
C GLY A 62 4.00 -14.94 -18.37
N PHE A 63 3.37 -15.09 -17.21
CA PHE A 63 4.02 -14.79 -15.91
C PHE A 63 5.00 -15.90 -15.52
N VAL A 64 4.55 -17.16 -15.57
CA VAL A 64 5.40 -18.33 -15.37
C VAL A 64 5.93 -18.78 -16.74
N ARG A 65 7.25 -18.86 -16.91
CA ARG A 65 7.91 -19.13 -18.20
C ARG A 65 8.43 -20.56 -18.36
N ASN A 66 8.57 -21.28 -17.26
CA ASN A 66 9.18 -22.61 -17.22
C ASN A 66 8.16 -23.75 -16.99
N ALA A 67 6.88 -23.46 -17.15
CA ALA A 67 5.80 -24.44 -17.09
C ALA A 67 4.70 -24.09 -18.11
N PRO A 68 3.98 -25.09 -18.65
CA PRO A 68 2.79 -24.88 -19.48
C PRO A 68 1.72 -24.09 -18.71
N LEU A 69 0.99 -23.22 -19.42
CA LEU A 69 -0.07 -22.40 -18.82
C LEU A 69 -1.14 -23.24 -18.10
N GLU A 70 -1.54 -24.35 -18.70
CA GLU A 70 -2.53 -25.29 -18.18
C GLU A 70 -2.12 -25.90 -16.83
N ASP A 71 -0.84 -26.21 -16.66
CA ASP A 71 -0.31 -26.73 -15.39
C ASP A 71 -0.34 -25.65 -14.31
N VAL A 72 0.01 -24.42 -14.64
CA VAL A 72 -0.08 -23.29 -13.71
C VAL A 72 -1.53 -23.03 -13.32
N GLN A 73 -2.45 -23.03 -14.28
CA GLN A 73 -3.88 -22.84 -14.02
C GLN A 73 -4.47 -23.96 -13.17
N ARG A 74 -4.06 -25.20 -13.40
CA ARG A 74 -4.48 -26.34 -12.59
C ARG A 74 -4.04 -26.19 -11.12
N VAL A 75 -2.78 -25.83 -10.87
CA VAL A 75 -2.26 -25.60 -9.51
C VAL A 75 -2.99 -24.46 -8.81
N LEU A 76 -3.28 -23.37 -9.54
CA LEU A 76 -4.07 -22.26 -9.00
C LEU A 76 -5.49 -22.72 -8.63
N ALA A 77 -6.16 -23.48 -9.50
CA ALA A 77 -7.49 -24.01 -9.22
C ALA A 77 -7.51 -24.96 -8.01
N GLU A 78 -6.52 -25.84 -7.88
CA GLU A 78 -6.35 -26.72 -6.72
C GLU A 78 -6.12 -25.92 -5.42
N SER A 79 -5.56 -24.72 -5.53
CA SER A 79 -5.34 -23.77 -4.42
C SER A 79 -6.52 -22.81 -4.20
N PHE A 80 -7.63 -23.00 -4.89
CA PHE A 80 -8.82 -22.11 -4.84
C PHE A 80 -8.52 -20.66 -5.23
N LEU A 81 -7.54 -20.44 -6.11
CA LEU A 81 -7.16 -19.15 -6.64
C LEU A 81 -7.74 -18.92 -8.04
N PRO A 82 -7.93 -17.65 -8.48
CA PRO A 82 -8.26 -17.33 -9.87
C PRO A 82 -7.21 -17.92 -10.83
N THR A 83 -7.68 -18.47 -11.96
CA THR A 83 -6.80 -19.14 -12.92
C THR A 83 -6.34 -18.25 -14.08
N ASP A 84 -6.88 -17.05 -14.18
CA ASP A 84 -6.59 -16.05 -15.21
C ASP A 84 -5.72 -14.90 -14.69
N THR A 85 -5.76 -14.62 -13.39
CA THR A 85 -5.07 -13.51 -12.77
C THR A 85 -4.33 -13.90 -11.50
N LEU A 86 -3.17 -13.29 -11.28
CA LEU A 86 -2.37 -13.40 -10.06
C LEU A 86 -2.47 -12.09 -9.27
N ARG A 87 -2.87 -12.18 -8.03
CA ARG A 87 -2.73 -11.08 -7.07
C ARG A 87 -1.38 -11.20 -6.36
N ILE A 88 -0.52 -10.20 -6.57
CA ILE A 88 0.84 -10.14 -6.01
C ILE A 88 0.84 -9.12 -4.88
N PRO A 89 0.91 -9.54 -3.61
CA PRO A 89 1.06 -8.62 -2.49
C PRO A 89 2.50 -8.11 -2.40
N PHE A 90 2.65 -6.83 -2.06
CA PHE A 90 3.93 -6.20 -1.76
C PHE A 90 4.02 -5.94 -0.26
N THR A 91 5.08 -6.44 0.37
CA THR A 91 5.22 -6.38 1.82
C THR A 91 6.68 -6.13 2.17
N ALA A 92 6.95 -5.01 2.82
CA ALA A 92 8.24 -4.75 3.45
C ALA A 92 8.25 -5.29 4.89
N THR A 93 9.43 -5.51 5.44
CA THR A 93 9.58 -5.98 6.82
C THR A 93 10.52 -5.09 7.60
N LEU A 94 10.08 -4.59 8.74
CA LEU A 94 10.90 -3.85 9.68
C LEU A 94 11.25 -4.75 10.87
N VAL A 95 12.53 -4.76 11.27
CA VAL A 95 13.03 -5.51 12.42
C VAL A 95 13.66 -4.56 13.42
N GLU A 96 13.24 -4.67 14.68
CA GLU A 96 13.88 -3.97 15.80
C GLU A 96 15.11 -4.74 16.22
N THR A 97 16.29 -4.14 16.06
CA THR A 97 17.59 -4.72 16.39
C THR A 97 18.24 -3.91 17.51
N PRO A 98 19.28 -4.42 18.21
CA PRO A 98 20.07 -3.62 19.15
C PRO A 98 20.74 -2.39 18.53
N ARG A 99 20.88 -2.35 17.19
CA ARG A 99 21.47 -1.22 16.44
C ARG A 99 20.42 -0.19 15.99
N GLY A 100 19.13 -0.46 16.21
CA GLY A 100 18.03 0.39 15.77
C GLY A 100 17.03 -0.34 14.88
N LEU A 101 16.23 0.42 14.15
CA LEU A 101 15.23 -0.12 13.23
C LEU A 101 15.86 -0.43 11.87
N THR A 102 15.76 -1.68 11.45
CA THR A 102 16.20 -2.12 10.12
C THR A 102 14.99 -2.43 9.25
N LEU A 103 14.85 -1.73 8.12
CA LEU A 103 13.78 -1.95 7.15
C LEU A 103 14.33 -2.75 5.95
N PHE A 104 13.66 -3.82 5.57
CA PHE A 104 13.94 -4.63 4.38
C PHE A 104 12.97 -4.27 3.29
N ASP A 105 13.48 -3.69 2.20
CA ASP A 105 12.78 -3.09 1.07
C ASP A 105 11.86 -1.92 1.45
N THR A 106 11.49 -1.10 0.46
CA THR A 106 10.76 0.15 0.72
C THR A 106 9.43 0.25 -0.03
N GLY A 107 8.97 -0.83 -0.66
CA GLY A 107 7.71 -0.86 -1.39
C GLY A 107 7.73 -0.03 -2.68
N ASN A 108 6.54 0.20 -3.23
CA ASN A 108 6.34 0.90 -4.50
C ASN A 108 6.54 2.43 -4.39
N GLY A 109 6.60 2.94 -3.16
CA GLY A 109 6.73 4.37 -2.91
C GLY A 109 5.46 5.18 -3.17
N PRO A 110 5.54 6.52 -3.12
CA PRO A 110 4.40 7.39 -3.26
C PRO A 110 3.75 7.26 -4.64
N GLN A 111 2.42 7.21 -4.68
CA GLN A 111 1.60 7.12 -5.88
C GLN A 111 0.83 8.43 -6.10
N GLN A 112 0.70 8.84 -7.35
CA GLN A 112 -0.07 10.05 -7.72
C GLN A 112 -1.58 9.84 -7.56
N ALA A 113 -2.08 8.63 -7.82
CA ALA A 113 -3.51 8.32 -7.69
C ALA A 113 -3.85 8.00 -6.22
N ALA A 114 -4.81 8.73 -5.65
CA ALA A 114 -5.24 8.56 -4.26
C ALA A 114 -5.80 7.15 -3.96
N ASN A 115 -6.34 6.47 -4.98
CA ASN A 115 -6.88 5.11 -4.88
C ASN A 115 -5.93 4.04 -5.44
N ALA A 116 -4.64 4.35 -5.61
CA ALA A 116 -3.66 3.38 -6.08
C ALA A 116 -3.67 2.12 -5.19
N PRO A 117 -3.57 0.93 -5.78
CA PRO A 117 -3.60 -0.33 -5.03
C PRO A 117 -2.31 -0.59 -4.24
N VAL A 118 -1.28 0.24 -4.40
CA VAL A 118 0.07 0.13 -3.82
C VAL A 118 0.53 1.48 -3.23
N GLY A 119 1.70 1.51 -2.58
CA GLY A 119 2.28 2.74 -2.02
C GLY A 119 1.76 3.06 -0.61
N ARG A 120 1.35 2.05 0.14
CA ARG A 120 0.76 2.19 1.49
C ARG A 120 1.77 2.02 2.63
N LEU A 121 3.04 1.78 2.32
CA LEU A 121 4.08 1.51 3.32
C LEU A 121 4.11 2.57 4.42
N MET A 122 4.21 3.85 4.06
CA MET A 122 4.31 4.95 5.02
C MET A 122 3.06 5.09 5.90
N ALA A 123 1.88 4.92 5.32
CA ALA A 123 0.63 4.94 6.08
C ALA A 123 0.55 3.79 7.09
N ASN A 124 1.00 2.59 6.70
CA ASN A 124 1.03 1.42 7.58
C ASN A 124 2.14 1.49 8.63
N MET A 125 3.28 2.13 8.32
CA MET A 125 4.29 2.49 9.34
C MET A 125 3.70 3.41 10.40
N ALA A 126 3.04 4.49 9.99
CA ALA A 126 2.39 5.43 10.91
C ALA A 126 1.32 4.72 11.78
N ALA A 127 0.47 3.89 11.18
CA ALA A 127 -0.53 3.10 11.89
C ALA A 127 0.08 2.10 12.90
N ALA A 128 1.27 1.58 12.60
CA ALA A 128 2.04 0.71 13.49
C ALA A 128 2.82 1.48 14.58
N GLY A 129 2.77 2.82 14.59
CA GLY A 129 3.55 3.67 15.50
C GLY A 129 5.05 3.69 15.18
N LEU A 130 5.42 3.42 13.93
CA LEU A 130 6.81 3.40 13.45
C LEU A 130 7.11 4.71 12.72
N ASP A 131 8.15 5.41 13.17
CA ASP A 131 8.61 6.67 12.57
C ASP A 131 9.72 6.37 11.54
N PRO A 132 9.56 6.75 10.27
CA PRO A 132 10.61 6.59 9.25
C PRO A 132 11.94 7.28 9.61
N ALA A 133 11.91 8.39 10.36
CA ALA A 133 13.11 9.08 10.81
C ALA A 133 13.92 8.28 11.87
N ARG A 134 13.32 7.26 12.48
CA ARG A 134 13.99 6.36 13.41
C ARG A 134 14.60 5.12 12.76
N VAL A 135 14.35 4.91 11.46
CA VAL A 135 14.98 3.83 10.72
C VAL A 135 16.47 4.16 10.57
N THR A 136 17.33 3.26 11.05
CA THR A 136 18.80 3.42 11.02
C THR A 136 19.44 2.69 9.86
N THR A 137 18.75 1.68 9.31
CA THR A 137 19.26 0.88 8.18
C THR A 137 18.09 0.51 7.26
N VAL A 138 18.27 0.70 5.96
CA VAL A 138 17.41 0.16 4.91
C VAL A 138 18.22 -0.85 4.11
N VAL A 139 17.78 -2.09 4.05
CA VAL A 139 18.38 -3.16 3.26
C VAL A 139 17.52 -3.40 2.02
N ILE A 140 18.10 -3.21 0.85
CA ILE A 140 17.42 -3.46 -0.44
C ILE A 140 17.79 -4.84 -0.95
N SER A 141 16.79 -5.66 -1.26
CA SER A 141 17.00 -7.01 -1.78
C SER A 141 17.43 -6.99 -3.25
N HIS A 142 16.78 -6.17 -4.08
CA HIS A 142 17.07 -5.96 -5.49
C HIS A 142 16.41 -4.67 -6.00
N PHE A 143 16.71 -4.22 -7.24
CA PHE A 143 16.37 -2.88 -7.72
C PHE A 143 15.05 -2.80 -8.52
N HIS A 144 14.14 -3.75 -8.38
CA HIS A 144 12.80 -3.54 -8.95
C HIS A 144 12.04 -2.42 -8.22
N GLY A 145 11.10 -1.80 -8.93
CA GLY A 145 10.42 -0.60 -8.47
C GLY A 145 9.62 -0.77 -7.17
N ASP A 146 9.10 -1.96 -6.91
CA ASP A 146 8.38 -2.35 -5.70
C ASP A 146 9.27 -2.61 -4.48
N HIS A 147 10.61 -2.51 -4.65
CA HIS A 147 11.61 -2.63 -3.58
C HIS A 147 12.33 -1.31 -3.28
N ILE A 148 12.64 -0.53 -4.32
CA ILE A 148 13.34 0.75 -4.16
C ILE A 148 12.42 1.97 -4.25
N GLY A 149 11.14 1.78 -4.56
CA GLY A 149 10.19 2.84 -4.86
C GLY A 149 10.01 3.85 -3.72
N GLY A 150 10.04 3.39 -2.49
CA GLY A 150 9.85 4.19 -1.30
C GLY A 150 11.11 4.84 -0.71
N LEU A 151 12.27 4.76 -1.38
CA LEU A 151 13.49 5.43 -0.92
C LEU A 151 13.38 6.94 -0.90
N ILE A 152 12.51 7.53 -1.75
CA ILE A 152 12.25 8.97 -1.80
C ILE A 152 10.77 9.27 -1.62
N THR A 153 10.48 10.44 -1.07
CA THR A 153 9.13 11.00 -0.94
C THR A 153 8.56 11.45 -2.30
N ALA A 154 7.31 11.89 -2.32
CA ALA A 154 6.71 12.47 -3.53
C ALA A 154 7.43 13.74 -4.02
N GLU A 155 8.02 14.48 -3.08
CA GLU A 155 8.80 15.72 -3.33
C GLU A 155 10.26 15.42 -3.73
N GLY A 156 10.69 14.16 -3.69
CA GLY A 156 12.03 13.73 -4.06
C GLY A 156 13.05 13.72 -2.92
N ALA A 157 12.64 14.04 -1.69
CA ALA A 157 13.52 13.96 -0.53
C ALA A 157 13.74 12.50 -0.07
N ALA A 158 14.82 12.23 0.68
CA ALA A 158 15.03 10.92 1.29
C ALA A 158 13.89 10.58 2.26
N ALA A 159 13.26 9.42 2.07
CA ALA A 159 12.14 8.97 2.88
C ALA A 159 12.59 8.46 4.27
N PHE A 160 13.85 8.05 4.38
CA PHE A 160 14.49 7.56 5.62
C PHE A 160 15.78 8.38 5.87
N PRO A 161 15.66 9.63 6.35
CA PRO A 161 16.73 10.62 6.30
C PRO A 161 17.96 10.30 7.16
N HIS A 162 17.85 9.33 8.06
CA HIS A 162 18.95 8.93 8.97
C HIS A 162 19.40 7.49 8.74
N ALA A 163 18.87 6.81 7.72
CA ALA A 163 19.17 5.42 7.46
C ALA A 163 20.40 5.27 6.56
N GLU A 164 21.29 4.38 6.93
CA GLU A 164 22.24 3.79 5.99
C GLU A 164 21.49 2.88 5.01
N ILE A 165 21.76 3.02 3.70
CA ILE A 165 21.11 2.21 2.66
C ILE A 165 22.08 1.15 2.19
N VAL A 166 21.74 -0.10 2.46
CA VAL A 166 22.55 -1.27 2.15
C VAL A 166 22.01 -1.96 0.90
N VAL A 167 22.84 -2.13 -0.12
CA VAL A 167 22.44 -2.71 -1.41
C VAL A 167 23.40 -3.82 -1.84
N PRO A 168 22.96 -4.82 -2.62
CA PRO A 168 23.84 -5.81 -3.22
C PRO A 168 24.76 -5.16 -4.27
N ALA A 169 26.05 -5.48 -4.23
CA ALA A 169 27.03 -4.95 -5.18
C ALA A 169 26.67 -5.30 -6.64
N ALA A 170 26.16 -6.50 -6.88
CA ALA A 170 25.77 -6.95 -8.20
C ALA A 170 24.61 -6.13 -8.78
N GLU A 171 23.57 -5.80 -7.96
CA GLU A 171 22.46 -4.94 -8.36
C GLU A 171 22.95 -3.53 -8.68
N TRP A 172 23.80 -2.98 -7.80
CA TRP A 172 24.40 -1.67 -8.03
C TRP A 172 25.17 -1.62 -9.35
N ALA A 173 26.11 -2.55 -9.54
CA ALA A 173 26.94 -2.60 -10.74
C ALA A 173 26.10 -2.77 -12.02
N TRP A 174 25.02 -3.58 -11.96
CA TRP A 174 24.18 -3.80 -13.13
C TRP A 174 23.35 -2.57 -13.50
N TRP A 175 22.59 -2.03 -12.52
CA TRP A 175 21.58 -1.00 -12.78
C TRP A 175 22.12 0.43 -12.87
N THR A 176 23.42 0.64 -12.60
CA THR A 176 24.08 1.94 -12.74
C THR A 176 25.03 2.02 -13.92
N ASP A 177 25.24 0.93 -14.67
CA ASP A 177 26.10 0.90 -15.85
C ASP A 177 25.29 1.25 -17.13
N PRO A 178 25.61 2.37 -17.81
CA PRO A 178 24.95 2.76 -19.08
C PRO A 178 25.13 1.71 -20.19
N ALA A 179 26.20 0.91 -20.17
CA ALA A 179 26.39 -0.16 -21.15
C ALA A 179 25.36 -1.28 -20.95
N ASN A 180 24.96 -1.57 -19.72
CA ASN A 180 23.88 -2.51 -19.43
C ASN A 180 22.53 -1.96 -19.89
N GLU A 181 22.23 -0.69 -19.66
CA GLU A 181 21.02 -0.03 -20.10
C GLU A 181 20.87 -0.13 -21.64
N SER A 182 21.93 0.21 -22.40
CA SER A 182 21.88 0.24 -23.87
C SER A 182 21.59 -1.11 -24.51
N ARG A 183 22.04 -2.22 -23.92
CA ARG A 183 21.82 -3.59 -24.41
C ARG A 183 20.59 -4.30 -23.80
N SER A 184 19.96 -3.69 -22.82
CA SER A 184 18.78 -4.25 -22.19
C SER A 184 17.53 -4.11 -23.06
N PRO A 185 16.57 -5.07 -22.98
CA PRO A 185 15.28 -4.96 -23.64
C PRO A 185 14.55 -3.68 -23.20
N GLU A 186 13.75 -3.09 -24.10
CA GLU A 186 13.04 -1.83 -23.86
C GLU A 186 12.22 -1.84 -22.57
N GLY A 187 11.54 -2.95 -22.26
CA GLY A 187 10.76 -3.09 -21.03
C GLY A 187 11.57 -3.02 -19.71
N GLN A 188 12.91 -3.16 -19.78
CA GLN A 188 13.79 -3.05 -18.61
C GLN A 188 14.42 -1.65 -18.45
N ARG A 189 14.44 -0.83 -19.51
CA ARG A 189 15.08 0.50 -19.48
C ARG A 189 14.45 1.43 -18.45
N ALA A 190 13.15 1.30 -18.22
CA ALA A 190 12.47 2.07 -17.18
C ALA A 190 13.02 1.81 -15.76
N THR A 191 13.60 0.63 -15.51
CA THR A 191 14.23 0.31 -14.22
C THR A 191 15.54 1.06 -14.03
N PHE A 192 16.35 1.26 -15.08
CA PHE A 192 17.57 2.09 -14.99
C PHE A 192 17.23 3.54 -14.63
N ALA A 193 16.26 4.15 -15.33
CA ALA A 193 15.81 5.50 -15.04
C ALA A 193 15.21 5.62 -13.62
N ASN A 194 14.45 4.61 -13.17
CA ASN A 194 13.94 4.57 -11.81
C ASN A 194 15.07 4.46 -10.78
N THR A 195 16.07 3.60 -11.01
CA THR A 195 17.25 3.47 -10.16
C THR A 195 17.99 4.80 -10.02
N ALA A 196 18.31 5.46 -11.14
CA ALA A 196 18.97 6.75 -11.14
C ALA A 196 18.20 7.80 -10.32
N ARG A 197 16.89 7.82 -10.41
CA ARG A 197 16.03 8.74 -9.65
C ARG A 197 15.99 8.40 -8.16
N ARG A 198 15.92 7.12 -7.78
CA ARG A 198 15.81 6.68 -6.37
C ARG A 198 17.11 6.80 -5.61
N PHE A 199 18.25 6.67 -6.31
CA PHE A 199 19.58 6.87 -5.76
C PHE A 199 20.17 8.22 -6.21
N ALA A 200 19.32 9.27 -6.17
CA ALA A 200 19.78 10.66 -6.34
C ALA A 200 20.81 11.06 -5.26
N PRO A 201 21.54 12.18 -5.41
CA PRO A 201 22.66 12.53 -4.52
C PRO A 201 22.34 12.48 -3.02
N GLU A 202 21.11 12.90 -2.63
CA GLU A 202 20.69 12.90 -1.22
C GLU A 202 20.58 11.50 -0.62
N THR A 203 20.16 10.52 -1.44
CA THR A 203 20.05 9.11 -1.04
C THR A 203 21.40 8.41 -1.18
N ARG A 204 22.21 8.82 -2.18
CA ARG A 204 23.51 8.22 -2.48
C ARG A 204 24.57 8.47 -1.40
N ALA A 205 24.48 9.59 -0.69
CA ALA A 205 25.39 9.90 0.42
C ALA A 205 25.28 8.90 1.59
N MET A 206 24.19 8.12 1.64
CA MET A 206 23.88 7.15 2.70
C MET A 206 24.11 5.70 2.24
N LEU A 207 24.67 5.49 1.03
CA LEU A 207 24.75 4.19 0.39
C LEU A 207 25.96 3.38 0.91
N LEU A 208 25.69 2.16 1.38
CA LEU A 208 26.68 1.12 1.64
C LEU A 208 26.46 -0.06 0.67
N THR A 209 27.49 -0.42 -0.09
CA THR A 209 27.43 -1.55 -1.01
C THR A 209 28.00 -2.79 -0.33
N LEU A 210 27.18 -3.85 -0.16
CA LEU A 210 27.66 -5.14 0.32
C LEU A 210 28.29 -5.91 -0.84
N ALA A 211 29.55 -6.29 -0.67
CA ALA A 211 30.17 -7.30 -1.52
C ALA A 211 29.43 -8.64 -1.35
N SER A 212 29.20 -9.34 -2.46
CA SER A 212 28.67 -10.72 -2.47
C SER A 212 29.71 -11.72 -1.99
#